data_d895c3aa39986ddc50b0ed3208e0581b
#
_entry.id   d895c3aa39986ddc50b0ed3208e0581b
#
_cell.length_a   1.000
_cell.length_b   1.000
_cell.length_c   1.000
_cell.angle_alpha   90.00
_cell.angle_beta   90.00
_cell.angle_gamma   90.00
#
_symmetry.space_group_name_H-M   'P 1'
#
loop_
_entity.id
_entity.type
_entity.pdbx_description
1 polymer ?
#
loop_
_entity_poly.entity_id
_entity_poly.type
_entity_poly.pdbx_seq_one_letter_code
_entity_poly.pdbx_strand_id
1 'polypeptide(L)'
;TTWSAHCRQEGERLGYDMSALGDTARITEPINADIAASTQLLFEETYLATVRSLGKMLAGDGMMTKNLCLSGGTALNCPSNSRVWREGPFENVFIEPTCDDGGLAIGASLHLYHNLLDHPIAASDTPATAYLGGAYGDNELAVALAVDGIASESPDDPAEAAANDLLADKIIGWFEGKSEAGPRALGHRSILADVRSAENWRRVNQVEGREPWRPFAPF
;
A
#
# COMPACT_ATOMS: atom_id res chain seq x y z
N THR A 1 12.45 26.19 -18.15
CA THR A 1 11.80 26.45 -16.83
C THR A 1 11.76 25.16 -16.04
N THR A 2 12.21 25.17 -14.81
CA THR A 2 12.09 24.02 -13.91
C THR A 2 10.61 23.84 -13.53
N TRP A 3 10.20 22.62 -13.16
CA TRP A 3 8.86 22.33 -12.68
C TRP A 3 8.43 23.27 -11.53
N SER A 4 9.32 23.48 -10.57
CA SER A 4 9.09 24.40 -9.45
C SER A 4 8.81 25.85 -9.88
N ALA A 5 9.54 26.35 -10.88
CA ALA A 5 9.30 27.71 -11.41
C ALA A 5 7.94 27.80 -12.13
N HIS A 6 7.54 26.75 -12.84
CA HIS A 6 6.25 26.67 -13.49
C HIS A 6 5.09 26.66 -12.45
N CYS A 7 5.19 25.82 -11.43
CA CYS A 7 4.20 25.76 -10.34
C CYS A 7 4.06 27.13 -9.64
N ARG A 8 5.15 27.84 -9.41
CA ARG A 8 5.12 29.17 -8.82
C ARG A 8 4.39 30.17 -9.73
N GLN A 9 4.76 30.23 -10.99
CA GLN A 9 4.14 31.15 -11.96
C GLN A 9 2.64 30.89 -12.11
N GLU A 10 2.23 29.65 -12.24
CA GLU A 10 0.82 29.29 -12.37
C GLU A 10 0.05 29.51 -11.07
N GLY A 11 0.66 29.21 -9.92
CA GLY A 11 0.05 29.45 -8.62
C GLY A 11 -0.24 30.96 -8.38
N GLU A 12 0.72 31.82 -8.71
CA GLU A 12 0.53 33.30 -8.66
C GLU A 12 -0.60 33.74 -9.60
N ARG A 13 -0.63 33.22 -10.83
CA ARG A 13 -1.65 33.52 -11.83
C ARG A 13 -3.06 33.11 -11.37
N LEU A 14 -3.17 31.99 -10.66
CA LEU A 14 -4.42 31.42 -10.15
C LEU A 14 -4.83 31.99 -8.78
N GLY A 15 -4.00 32.83 -8.17
CA GLY A 15 -4.31 33.51 -6.93
C GLY A 15 -4.11 32.68 -5.67
N TYR A 16 -3.25 31.65 -5.70
CA TYR A 16 -2.92 30.88 -4.50
C TYR A 16 -2.04 31.67 -3.52
N ASP A 17 -2.13 31.33 -2.25
CA ASP A 17 -1.15 31.78 -1.25
C ASP A 17 0.18 31.07 -1.46
N MET A 18 1.08 31.71 -2.17
CA MET A 18 2.39 31.17 -2.52
C MET A 18 3.34 31.05 -1.33
N SER A 19 3.02 31.62 -0.18
CA SER A 19 3.82 31.44 1.03
C SER A 19 3.73 30.02 1.59
N ALA A 20 2.69 29.28 1.23
CA ALA A 20 2.51 27.87 1.61
C ALA A 20 3.29 26.88 0.72
N LEU A 21 3.78 27.32 -0.45
CA LEU A 21 4.40 26.42 -1.42
C LEU A 21 5.65 25.74 -0.87
N GLY A 22 5.57 24.42 -0.66
CA GLY A 22 6.66 23.60 -0.14
C GLY A 22 6.88 23.69 1.36
N ASP A 23 6.02 24.41 2.08
CA ASP A 23 6.03 24.41 3.55
C ASP A 23 5.39 23.11 4.06
N THR A 24 6.21 22.28 4.74
CA THR A 24 5.76 20.98 5.27
C THR A 24 4.74 21.12 6.41
N ALA A 25 4.73 22.24 7.14
CA ALA A 25 3.73 22.53 8.17
C ALA A 25 2.37 22.89 7.54
N ARG A 26 2.37 23.32 6.28
CA ARG A 26 1.20 23.76 5.53
C ARG A 26 0.92 22.89 4.30
N ILE A 27 1.29 21.60 4.36
CA ILE A 27 1.24 20.68 3.21
C ILE A 27 -0.18 20.45 2.69
N THR A 28 -1.20 20.63 3.51
CA THR A 28 -2.62 20.50 3.15
C THR A 28 -3.24 21.77 2.58
N GLU A 29 -2.50 22.86 2.50
CA GLU A 29 -2.99 24.09 1.85
C GLU A 29 -3.25 23.87 0.37
N PRO A 30 -4.24 24.58 -0.21
CA PRO A 30 -4.70 24.33 -1.58
C PRO A 30 -3.58 24.23 -2.61
N ILE A 31 -2.60 25.13 -2.58
CA ILE A 31 -1.49 25.10 -3.56
C ILE A 31 -0.70 23.77 -3.51
N ASN A 32 -0.40 23.26 -2.32
CA ASN A 32 0.35 22.01 -2.15
C ASN A 32 -0.52 20.81 -2.53
N ALA A 33 -1.80 20.82 -2.15
CA ALA A 33 -2.75 19.75 -2.47
C ALA A 33 -2.98 19.66 -4.00
N ASP A 34 -3.15 20.77 -4.69
CA ASP A 34 -3.41 20.80 -6.13
C ASP A 34 -2.16 20.41 -6.94
N ILE A 35 -0.97 20.79 -6.48
CA ILE A 35 0.28 20.32 -7.09
C ILE A 35 0.43 18.79 -6.91
N ALA A 36 0.13 18.26 -5.73
CA ALA A 36 0.17 16.82 -5.49
C ALA A 36 -0.84 16.08 -6.37
N ALA A 37 -2.07 16.56 -6.46
CA ALA A 37 -3.11 15.99 -7.31
C ALA A 37 -2.74 16.04 -8.80
N SER A 38 -2.17 17.16 -9.27
CA SER A 38 -1.71 17.30 -10.65
C SER A 38 -0.55 16.37 -10.98
N THR A 39 0.37 16.18 -10.02
CA THR A 39 1.49 15.27 -10.16
C THR A 39 1.00 13.82 -10.20
N GLN A 40 0.05 13.46 -9.34
CA GLN A 40 -0.58 12.13 -9.35
C GLN A 40 -1.27 11.86 -10.70
N LEU A 41 -2.05 12.81 -11.22
CA LEU A 41 -2.71 12.67 -12.51
C LEU A 41 -1.71 12.47 -13.65
N LEU A 42 -0.64 13.27 -13.69
CA LEU A 42 0.42 13.13 -14.68
C LEU A 42 1.09 11.75 -14.60
N PHE A 43 1.35 11.27 -13.39
CA PHE A 43 1.90 9.93 -13.17
C PHE A 43 0.95 8.86 -13.69
N GLU A 44 -0.34 8.92 -13.38
CA GLU A 44 -1.35 7.95 -13.84
C GLU A 44 -1.45 7.90 -15.37
N GLU A 45 -1.49 9.05 -16.03
CA GLU A 45 -1.52 9.13 -17.50
C GLU A 45 -0.26 8.53 -18.13
N THR A 46 0.91 8.86 -17.58
CA THR A 46 2.19 8.35 -18.07
C THR A 46 2.30 6.85 -17.87
N TYR A 47 1.89 6.36 -16.70
CA TYR A 47 1.94 4.95 -16.32
C TYR A 47 1.02 4.12 -17.24
N LEU A 48 -0.22 4.57 -17.42
CA LEU A 48 -1.18 3.91 -18.32
C LEU A 48 -0.72 3.95 -19.79
N ALA A 49 -0.15 5.05 -20.25
CA ALA A 49 0.41 5.16 -21.59
C ALA A 49 1.58 4.17 -21.80
N THR A 50 2.42 3.99 -20.79
CA THR A 50 3.52 3.03 -20.83
C THR A 50 3.00 1.60 -20.95
N VAL A 51 2.01 1.23 -20.13
CA VAL A 51 1.37 -0.11 -20.19
C VAL A 51 0.69 -0.36 -21.54
N ARG A 52 0.01 0.64 -22.09
CA ARG A 52 -0.60 0.55 -23.43
C ARG A 52 0.45 0.39 -24.52
N SER A 53 1.58 1.08 -24.40
CA SER A 53 2.70 0.95 -25.34
C SER A 53 3.31 -0.45 -25.28
N LEU A 54 3.50 -1.01 -24.07
CA LEU A 54 3.95 -2.40 -23.90
C LEU A 54 3.01 -3.38 -24.61
N GLY A 55 1.70 -3.24 -24.41
CA GLY A 55 0.71 -4.10 -25.10
C GLY A 55 0.81 -4.03 -26.63
N LYS A 56 1.02 -2.84 -27.18
CA LYS A 56 1.22 -2.64 -28.63
C LYS A 56 2.52 -3.29 -29.13
N MET A 57 3.61 -3.18 -28.38
CA MET A 57 4.89 -3.80 -28.72
C MET A 57 4.77 -5.32 -28.76
N LEU A 58 4.19 -5.93 -27.72
CA LEU A 58 3.97 -7.37 -27.65
C LEU A 58 3.12 -7.87 -28.80
N ALA A 59 2.05 -7.16 -29.14
CA ALA A 59 1.22 -7.51 -30.29
C ALA A 59 1.98 -7.42 -31.62
N GLY A 60 2.85 -6.42 -31.80
CA GLY A 60 3.70 -6.24 -32.96
C GLY A 60 4.71 -7.39 -33.13
N ASP A 61 5.22 -7.92 -32.04
CA ASP A 61 6.18 -9.03 -32.00
C ASP A 61 5.50 -10.42 -32.04
N GLY A 62 4.17 -10.48 -32.14
CA GLY A 62 3.40 -11.71 -32.12
C GLY A 62 3.33 -12.40 -30.75
N MET A 63 3.78 -11.73 -29.70
CA MET A 63 3.74 -12.21 -28.31
C MET A 63 2.46 -11.73 -27.64
N MET A 64 1.40 -12.52 -27.72
CA MET A 64 0.14 -12.19 -27.07
C MET A 64 0.08 -12.78 -25.68
N THR A 65 -0.12 -11.91 -24.70
CA THR A 65 -0.40 -12.31 -23.31
C THR A 65 -1.58 -11.52 -22.76
N LYS A 66 -2.36 -12.17 -21.89
CA LYS A 66 -3.45 -11.53 -21.15
C LYS A 66 -3.01 -11.04 -19.77
N ASN A 67 -1.81 -11.39 -19.35
CA ASN A 67 -1.32 -11.19 -17.99
C ASN A 67 -0.26 -10.10 -17.96
N LEU A 68 -0.37 -9.21 -16.99
CA LEU A 68 0.61 -8.17 -16.66
C LEU A 68 1.07 -8.36 -15.21
N CYS A 69 2.38 -8.39 -15.00
CA CYS A 69 2.97 -8.31 -13.67
C CYS A 69 3.59 -6.93 -13.47
N LEU A 70 3.26 -6.29 -12.36
CA LEU A 70 3.81 -5.00 -11.96
C LEU A 70 4.71 -5.19 -10.73
N SER A 71 5.90 -4.61 -10.77
CA SER A 71 6.88 -4.63 -9.68
C SER A 71 7.64 -3.31 -9.63
N GLY A 72 8.39 -3.10 -8.54
CA GLY A 72 9.04 -1.82 -8.22
C GLY A 72 8.16 -0.96 -7.31
N GLY A 73 8.77 -0.03 -6.57
CA GLY A 73 8.05 0.81 -5.59
C GLY A 73 6.88 1.60 -6.18
N THR A 74 6.88 1.90 -7.49
CA THR A 74 5.75 2.55 -8.17
C THR A 74 4.49 1.69 -8.21
N ALA A 75 4.64 0.37 -8.15
CA ALA A 75 3.50 -0.56 -8.07
C ALA A 75 2.75 -0.52 -6.72
N LEU A 76 3.22 0.28 -5.75
CA LEU A 76 2.46 0.61 -4.54
C LEU A 76 1.45 1.76 -4.74
N ASN A 77 1.41 2.37 -5.92
CA ASN A 77 0.45 3.43 -6.24
C ASN A 77 -0.90 2.83 -6.64
N CYS A 78 -1.77 2.60 -5.66
CA CYS A 78 -3.08 1.96 -5.86
C CYS A 78 -3.99 2.68 -6.87
N PRO A 79 -4.09 4.03 -6.90
CA PRO A 79 -4.87 4.73 -7.93
C PRO A 79 -4.42 4.39 -9.35
N SER A 80 -3.12 4.42 -9.61
CA SER A 80 -2.56 4.08 -10.93
C SER A 80 -2.81 2.62 -11.31
N ASN A 81 -2.63 1.70 -10.35
CA ASN A 81 -2.88 0.28 -10.56
C ASN A 81 -4.36 0.02 -10.91
N SER A 82 -5.28 0.70 -10.23
CA SER A 82 -6.71 0.61 -10.51
C SER A 82 -7.05 1.08 -11.92
N ARG A 83 -6.38 2.13 -12.41
CA ARG A 83 -6.55 2.59 -13.79
C ARG A 83 -5.96 1.59 -14.79
N VAL A 84 -4.77 1.05 -14.52
CA VAL A 84 -4.17 0.01 -15.38
C VAL A 84 -5.08 -1.21 -15.50
N TRP A 85 -5.67 -1.65 -14.41
CA TRP A 85 -6.60 -2.77 -14.39
C TRP A 85 -7.89 -2.49 -15.19
N ARG A 86 -8.45 -1.27 -15.08
CA ARG A 86 -9.73 -0.93 -15.75
C ARG A 86 -9.56 -0.53 -17.21
N GLU A 87 -8.47 0.17 -17.54
CA GLU A 87 -8.28 0.88 -18.80
C GLU A 87 -7.12 0.32 -19.64
N GLY A 88 -6.32 -0.58 -19.08
CA GLY A 88 -5.16 -1.20 -19.74
C GLY A 88 -5.55 -2.31 -20.71
N PRO A 89 -4.61 -2.76 -21.53
CA PRO A 89 -4.87 -3.80 -22.55
C PRO A 89 -4.79 -5.24 -22.03
N PHE A 90 -4.52 -5.45 -20.74
CA PHE A 90 -4.35 -6.77 -20.13
C PHE A 90 -5.60 -7.16 -19.35
N GLU A 91 -5.98 -8.44 -19.40
CA GLU A 91 -7.15 -8.97 -18.68
C GLU A 91 -6.84 -9.21 -17.19
N ASN A 92 -5.61 -9.62 -16.90
CA ASN A 92 -5.17 -9.93 -15.54
C ASN A 92 -3.97 -9.06 -15.18
N VAL A 93 -4.04 -8.46 -13.99
CA VAL A 93 -2.93 -7.67 -13.43
C VAL A 93 -2.54 -8.29 -12.10
N PHE A 94 -1.28 -8.66 -11.96
CA PHE A 94 -0.71 -9.18 -10.73
C PHE A 94 0.30 -8.18 -10.16
N ILE A 95 0.20 -7.93 -8.87
CA ILE A 95 1.11 -7.07 -8.12
C ILE A 95 1.52 -7.85 -6.88
N GLU A 96 2.82 -8.15 -6.79
CA GLU A 96 3.36 -8.81 -5.62
C GLU A 96 3.24 -7.88 -4.39
N PRO A 97 2.75 -8.35 -3.24
CA PRO A 97 2.68 -7.53 -2.03
C PRO A 97 4.01 -6.93 -1.60
N THR A 98 5.12 -7.60 -1.93
CA THR A 98 6.49 -7.13 -1.72
C THR A 98 7.09 -6.47 -2.95
N CYS A 99 6.30 -5.75 -3.74
CA CYS A 99 6.74 -5.15 -5.01
C CYS A 99 7.79 -4.03 -4.86
N ASP A 100 8.08 -3.58 -3.65
CA ASP A 100 9.15 -2.64 -3.32
C ASP A 100 10.52 -3.34 -3.15
N ASP A 101 11.50 -2.62 -2.61
CA ASP A 101 12.85 -3.15 -2.37
C ASP A 101 12.87 -4.39 -1.46
N GLY A 102 11.87 -4.56 -0.59
CA GLY A 102 11.72 -5.75 0.25
C GLY A 102 11.59 -7.05 -0.55
N GLY A 103 11.01 -6.98 -1.73
CA GLY A 103 10.85 -8.11 -2.64
C GLY A 103 12.14 -8.61 -3.28
N LEU A 104 13.22 -7.84 -3.23
CA LEU A 104 14.51 -8.26 -3.78
C LEU A 104 15.04 -9.54 -3.11
N ALA A 105 14.79 -9.73 -1.83
CA ALA A 105 15.20 -10.95 -1.11
C ALA A 105 14.48 -12.19 -1.65
N ILE A 106 13.18 -12.08 -1.93
CA ILE A 106 12.36 -13.15 -2.53
C ILE A 106 12.83 -13.38 -3.97
N GLY A 107 12.97 -12.31 -4.75
CA GLY A 107 13.42 -12.38 -6.14
C GLY A 107 14.79 -13.03 -6.30
N ALA A 108 15.76 -12.65 -5.46
CA ALA A 108 17.09 -13.25 -5.46
C ALA A 108 17.06 -14.74 -5.12
N SER A 109 16.25 -15.14 -4.14
CA SER A 109 16.08 -16.55 -3.75
C SER A 109 15.46 -17.37 -4.88
N LEU A 110 14.41 -16.86 -5.52
CA LEU A 110 13.76 -17.52 -6.66
C LEU A 110 14.69 -17.59 -7.88
N HIS A 111 15.44 -16.53 -8.14
CA HIS A 111 16.44 -16.50 -9.22
C HIS A 111 17.53 -17.56 -9.01
N LEU A 112 18.07 -17.65 -7.79
CA LEU A 112 19.05 -18.69 -7.44
C LEU A 112 18.43 -20.09 -7.68
N TYR A 113 17.25 -20.33 -7.14
CA TYR A 113 16.63 -21.66 -7.16
C TYR A 113 16.26 -22.08 -8.58
N HIS A 114 15.56 -21.25 -9.34
CA HIS A 114 15.04 -21.62 -10.65
C HIS A 114 16.02 -21.37 -11.81
N ASN A 115 16.80 -20.28 -11.77
CA ASN A 115 17.63 -19.91 -12.91
C ASN A 115 19.09 -20.40 -12.79
N LEU A 116 19.66 -20.42 -11.58
CA LEU A 116 21.05 -20.83 -11.39
C LEU A 116 21.18 -22.31 -11.00
N LEU A 117 20.24 -22.85 -10.25
CA LEU A 117 20.21 -24.27 -9.87
C LEU A 117 19.30 -25.12 -10.78
N ASP A 118 18.66 -24.50 -11.76
CA ASP A 118 17.83 -25.15 -12.80
C ASP A 118 16.68 -26.01 -12.24
N HIS A 119 16.11 -25.58 -11.09
CA HIS A 119 14.93 -26.28 -10.55
C HIS A 119 13.67 -25.87 -11.31
N PRO A 120 12.76 -26.79 -11.63
CA PRO A 120 11.56 -26.48 -12.38
C PRO A 120 10.63 -25.56 -11.59
N ILE A 121 9.94 -24.68 -12.32
CA ILE A 121 8.83 -23.90 -11.76
C ILE A 121 7.63 -24.83 -11.69
N ALA A 122 7.22 -25.24 -10.49
CA ALA A 122 6.00 -25.99 -10.29
C ALA A 122 4.79 -25.03 -10.34
N ALA A 123 3.77 -25.40 -11.08
CA ALA A 123 2.48 -24.75 -10.94
C ALA A 123 1.97 -24.97 -9.51
N SER A 124 1.62 -23.89 -8.83
CA SER A 124 1.04 -23.95 -7.50
C SER A 124 -0.46 -23.66 -7.59
N ASP A 125 -1.27 -24.59 -7.10
CA ASP A 125 -2.71 -24.36 -6.93
C ASP A 125 -3.01 -23.46 -5.71
N THR A 126 -1.97 -23.16 -4.92
CA THR A 126 -2.10 -22.27 -3.76
C THR A 126 -2.05 -20.81 -4.24
N PRO A 127 -3.07 -20.00 -3.95
CA PRO A 127 -3.04 -18.58 -4.26
C PRO A 127 -1.81 -17.90 -3.68
N ALA A 128 -1.25 -16.95 -4.40
CA ALA A 128 -0.22 -16.08 -3.86
C ALA A 128 -0.75 -15.38 -2.59
N THR A 129 0.05 -15.37 -1.53
CA THR A 129 -0.34 -14.78 -0.26
C THR A 129 0.72 -13.80 0.23
N ALA A 130 0.29 -12.73 0.87
CA ALA A 130 1.17 -11.81 1.58
C ALA A 130 1.61 -12.34 2.96
N TYR A 131 0.94 -13.34 3.49
CA TYR A 131 1.13 -13.81 4.87
C TYR A 131 2.27 -14.83 4.96
N LEU A 132 3.49 -14.35 4.73
CA LEU A 132 4.72 -15.16 4.68
C LEU A 132 5.56 -15.06 5.95
N GLY A 133 5.21 -14.18 6.88
CA GLY A 133 5.95 -13.95 8.12
C GLY A 133 5.70 -15.00 9.19
N GLY A 134 6.21 -14.75 10.39
CA GLY A 134 6.06 -15.62 11.55
C GLY A 134 4.60 -15.72 12.02
N ALA A 135 4.22 -16.90 12.49
CA ALA A 135 2.99 -17.14 13.22
C ALA A 135 3.35 -17.52 14.67
N TYR A 136 2.47 -17.20 15.58
CA TYR A 136 2.60 -17.52 16.99
C TYR A 136 1.35 -18.31 17.43
N GLY A 137 1.58 -19.37 18.19
CA GLY A 137 0.50 -20.17 18.77
C GLY A 137 -0.07 -19.53 20.05
N ASP A 138 -1.27 -19.94 20.44
CA ASP A 138 -1.95 -19.41 21.62
C ASP A 138 -1.12 -19.53 22.89
N ASN A 139 -0.39 -20.64 23.06
CA ASN A 139 0.49 -20.83 24.21
C ASN A 139 1.66 -19.84 24.25
N GLU A 140 2.24 -19.52 23.08
CA GLU A 140 3.34 -18.54 22.98
C GLU A 140 2.83 -17.13 23.32
N LEU A 141 1.64 -16.79 22.82
CA LEU A 141 0.99 -15.52 23.13
C LEU A 141 0.64 -15.41 24.63
N ALA A 142 0.07 -16.46 25.20
CA ALA A 142 -0.26 -16.50 26.63
C ALA A 142 0.98 -16.34 27.52
N VAL A 143 2.11 -16.98 27.15
CA VAL A 143 3.38 -16.83 27.85
C VAL A 143 3.91 -15.40 27.74
N ALA A 144 3.88 -14.81 26.54
CA ALA A 144 4.35 -13.44 26.33
C ALA A 144 3.54 -12.44 27.18
N LEU A 145 2.20 -12.53 27.16
CA LEU A 145 1.33 -11.68 27.96
C LEU A 145 1.59 -11.81 29.47
N ALA A 146 1.82 -13.05 29.95
CA ALA A 146 2.09 -13.31 31.35
C ALA A 146 3.46 -12.76 31.79
N VAL A 147 4.50 -12.86 30.96
CA VAL A 147 5.84 -12.33 31.26
C VAL A 147 5.81 -10.82 31.41
N ASP A 148 5.08 -10.13 30.55
CA ASP A 148 4.98 -8.66 30.56
C ASP A 148 3.90 -8.15 31.53
N GLY A 149 3.17 -9.04 32.22
CA GLY A 149 2.13 -8.68 33.19
C GLY A 149 0.94 -7.96 32.54
N ILE A 150 0.67 -8.21 31.27
CA ILE A 150 -0.42 -7.60 30.53
C ILE A 150 -1.72 -8.30 30.90
N ALA A 151 -2.71 -7.54 31.38
CA ALA A 151 -4.06 -8.05 31.62
C ALA A 151 -4.72 -8.42 30.28
N SER A 152 -5.28 -9.62 30.22
CA SER A 152 -5.95 -10.14 29.01
C SER A 152 -7.32 -10.67 29.34
N GLU A 153 -8.22 -10.56 28.37
CA GLU A 153 -9.57 -11.13 28.37
C GLU A 153 -9.70 -12.05 27.16
N SER A 154 -10.59 -13.02 27.25
CA SER A 154 -10.88 -13.95 26.15
C SER A 154 -12.36 -13.85 25.79
N PRO A 155 -12.76 -12.90 24.94
CA PRO A 155 -14.15 -12.80 24.50
C PRO A 155 -14.55 -14.02 23.65
N ASP A 156 -15.82 -14.40 23.71
CA ASP A 156 -16.37 -15.51 22.90
C ASP A 156 -16.26 -15.22 21.39
N ASP A 157 -16.42 -13.96 20.99
CA ASP A 157 -16.24 -13.47 19.63
C ASP A 157 -15.32 -12.24 19.62
N PRO A 158 -14.03 -12.44 19.30
CA PRO A 158 -13.05 -11.33 19.20
C PRO A 158 -13.40 -10.30 18.12
N ALA A 159 -14.03 -10.70 17.02
CA ALA A 159 -14.40 -9.78 15.95
C ALA A 159 -15.57 -8.87 16.39
N GLU A 160 -16.57 -9.42 17.09
CA GLU A 160 -17.66 -8.62 17.67
C GLU A 160 -17.12 -7.67 18.75
N ALA A 161 -16.22 -8.15 19.60
CA ALA A 161 -15.58 -7.31 20.62
C ALA A 161 -14.82 -6.14 19.99
N ALA A 162 -14.02 -6.40 18.94
CA ALA A 162 -13.31 -5.38 18.18
C ALA A 162 -14.28 -4.39 17.52
N ALA A 163 -15.36 -4.86 16.90
CA ALA A 163 -16.37 -4.00 16.30
C ALA A 163 -17.03 -3.06 17.33
N ASN A 164 -17.33 -3.57 18.52
CA ASN A 164 -17.89 -2.77 19.61
C ASN A 164 -16.89 -1.72 20.12
N ASP A 165 -15.60 -2.07 20.21
CA ASP A 165 -14.55 -1.13 20.57
C ASP A 165 -14.38 -0.01 19.53
N LEU A 166 -14.44 -0.35 18.24
CA LEU A 166 -14.43 0.66 17.15
C LEU A 166 -15.66 1.56 17.20
N LEU A 167 -16.86 1.00 17.45
CA LEU A 167 -18.08 1.78 17.63
C LEU A 167 -18.03 2.71 18.85
N ALA A 168 -17.27 2.34 19.89
CA ALA A 168 -16.97 3.17 21.05
C ALA A 168 -15.83 4.17 20.82
N ASP A 169 -15.42 4.38 19.57
CA ASP A 169 -14.37 5.33 19.13
C ASP A 169 -12.98 5.01 19.69
N LYS A 170 -12.69 3.73 19.95
CA LYS A 170 -11.35 3.27 20.32
C LYS A 170 -10.50 3.03 19.08
N ILE A 171 -9.19 3.16 19.25
CA ILE A 171 -8.17 2.70 18.29
C ILE A 171 -7.65 1.36 18.81
N ILE A 172 -7.66 0.33 17.99
CA ILE A 172 -7.27 -1.02 18.37
C ILE A 172 -6.11 -1.53 17.51
N GLY A 173 -5.20 -2.30 18.12
CA GLY A 173 -4.22 -3.10 17.40
C GLY A 173 -4.80 -4.48 17.10
N TRP A 174 -4.76 -4.89 15.83
CA TRP A 174 -5.21 -6.22 15.40
C TRP A 174 -4.00 -7.11 15.09
N PHE A 175 -3.97 -8.27 15.74
CA PHE A 175 -2.90 -9.23 15.59
C PHE A 175 -3.49 -10.62 15.35
N GLU A 176 -3.24 -11.20 14.16
CA GLU A 176 -3.81 -12.47 13.74
C GLU A 176 -2.80 -13.25 12.89
N GLY A 177 -2.80 -14.58 13.00
CA GLY A 177 -2.10 -15.49 12.13
C GLY A 177 -0.65 -15.12 11.79
N LYS A 178 -0.22 -15.36 10.57
CA LYS A 178 1.10 -14.99 10.04
C LYS A 178 1.15 -13.51 9.67
N SER A 179 2.27 -12.85 9.97
CA SER A 179 2.46 -11.47 9.55
C SER A 179 2.57 -11.34 8.03
N GLU A 180 2.21 -10.17 7.55
CA GLU A 180 2.38 -9.80 6.14
C GLU A 180 3.86 -9.66 5.77
N ALA A 181 4.20 -10.06 4.55
CA ALA A 181 5.38 -9.61 3.84
C ALA A 181 5.05 -8.36 3.03
N GLY A 182 6.01 -7.43 2.93
CA GLY A 182 5.82 -6.17 2.23
C GLY A 182 5.52 -4.99 3.15
N PRO A 183 5.41 -3.77 2.58
CA PRO A 183 5.36 -2.54 3.36
C PRO A 183 3.95 -2.17 3.85
N ARG A 184 2.96 -3.01 3.63
CA ARG A 184 1.55 -2.72 3.96
C ARG A 184 1.02 -3.68 5.00
N ALA A 185 0.26 -3.15 5.96
CA ALA A 185 -0.62 -3.94 6.80
C ALA A 185 -1.82 -4.40 5.95
N LEU A 186 -2.18 -5.68 6.07
CA LEU A 186 -3.24 -6.31 5.27
C LEU A 186 -4.18 -7.14 6.17
N GLY A 187 -4.44 -6.69 7.39
CA GLY A 187 -5.38 -7.27 8.31
C GLY A 187 -4.79 -8.19 9.38
N HIS A 188 -3.50 -8.56 9.32
CA HIS A 188 -2.88 -9.44 10.32
C HIS A 188 -2.00 -8.70 11.34
N ARG A 189 -1.45 -7.55 10.97
CA ARG A 189 -0.70 -6.63 11.85
C ARG A 189 -1.16 -5.22 11.54
N SER A 190 -2.37 -4.89 12.01
CA SER A 190 -3.07 -3.68 11.61
C SER A 190 -3.45 -2.83 12.81
N ILE A 191 -3.52 -1.53 12.60
CA ILE A 191 -4.19 -0.59 13.51
C ILE A 191 -5.53 -0.24 12.89
N LEU A 192 -6.61 -0.43 13.64
CA LEU A 192 -7.97 -0.19 13.19
C LEU A 192 -8.58 0.98 13.96
N ALA A 193 -9.35 1.81 13.26
CA ALA A 193 -10.11 2.90 13.83
C ALA A 193 -11.40 3.14 13.04
N ASP A 194 -12.39 3.74 13.67
CA ASP A 194 -13.66 4.11 13.02
C ASP A 194 -13.41 5.23 11.99
N VAL A 195 -13.79 4.97 10.75
CA VAL A 195 -13.60 5.90 9.61
C VAL A 195 -14.65 7.01 9.54
N ARG A 196 -15.71 6.96 10.35
CA ARG A 196 -16.80 7.94 10.35
C ARG A 196 -16.37 9.30 10.94
N SER A 197 -15.29 9.33 11.72
CA SER A 197 -14.73 10.56 12.29
C SER A 197 -13.40 10.95 11.62
N ALA A 198 -13.34 12.14 11.04
CA ALA A 198 -12.09 12.70 10.50
C ALA A 198 -11.00 12.89 11.59
N GLU A 199 -11.39 13.01 12.86
CA GLU A 199 -10.46 13.13 13.97
C GLU A 199 -9.65 11.83 14.17
N ASN A 200 -10.24 10.68 13.87
CA ASN A 200 -9.55 9.39 13.97
C ASN A 200 -8.36 9.30 13.00
N TRP A 201 -8.43 9.94 11.85
CA TRP A 201 -7.29 10.08 10.96
C TRP A 201 -6.09 10.75 11.64
N ARG A 202 -6.30 11.83 12.39
CA ARG A 202 -5.23 12.51 13.14
C ARG A 202 -4.73 11.66 14.30
N ARG A 203 -5.65 11.06 15.06
CA ARG A 203 -5.33 10.21 16.22
C ARG A 203 -4.47 9.02 15.84
N VAL A 204 -4.81 8.31 14.77
CA VAL A 204 -4.04 7.15 14.31
C VAL A 204 -2.67 7.58 13.79
N ASN A 205 -2.55 8.67 13.01
CA ASN A 205 -1.25 9.19 12.61
C ASN A 205 -0.38 9.58 13.81
N GLN A 206 -0.98 10.12 14.87
CA GLN A 206 -0.27 10.45 16.10
C GLN A 206 0.23 9.20 16.84
N VAL A 207 -0.60 8.15 16.93
CA VAL A 207 -0.23 6.85 17.51
C VAL A 207 0.96 6.23 16.76
N GLU A 208 0.96 6.31 15.44
CA GLU A 208 2.04 5.81 14.59
C GLU A 208 3.25 6.73 14.52
N GLY A 209 3.20 7.94 15.07
CA GLY A 209 4.27 8.93 14.96
C GLY A 209 4.49 9.42 13.52
N ARG A 210 3.44 9.44 12.71
CA ARG A 210 3.49 9.81 11.29
C ARG A 210 3.03 11.25 11.08
N GLU A 211 3.33 11.78 9.91
CA GLU A 211 2.85 13.10 9.51
C GLU A 211 1.31 13.09 9.39
N PRO A 212 0.63 14.14 9.88
CA PRO A 212 -0.84 14.17 10.01
C PRO A 212 -1.61 14.10 8.68
N TRP A 213 -0.94 14.29 7.55
CA TRP A 213 -1.54 14.23 6.20
C TRP A 213 -1.53 12.84 5.57
N ARG A 214 -0.86 11.85 6.17
CA ARG A 214 -0.75 10.50 5.58
C ARG A 214 -2.11 9.80 5.56
N PRO A 215 -2.49 9.20 4.41
CA PRO A 215 -3.75 8.48 4.30
C PRO A 215 -3.67 7.10 4.95
N PHE A 216 -4.84 6.54 5.21
CA PHE A 216 -5.07 5.15 5.59
C PHE A 216 -5.88 4.44 4.52
N ALA A 217 -5.82 3.09 4.51
CA ALA A 217 -6.69 2.29 3.66
C ALA A 217 -8.10 2.24 4.29
N PRO A 218 -9.16 2.67 3.60
CA PRO A 218 -10.52 2.39 4.01
C PRO A 218 -10.87 0.93 3.71
N PHE A 219 -11.65 0.32 4.58
CA PHE A 219 -12.29 -0.98 4.36
C PHE A 219 -13.79 -0.80 4.18
#